data_b44cde7bfd284a9928da2bb36115cce8
#
_entry.id   b44cde7bfd284a9928da2bb36115cce8
#
_cell.length_a   1.000
_cell.length_b   1.000
_cell.length_c   1.000
_cell.angle_alpha   90.00
_cell.angle_beta   90.00
_cell.angle_gamma   90.00
#
_symmetry.space_group_name_H-M   'P 1'
#
loop_
_entity.id
_entity.type
_entity.pdbx_description
1 polymer ?
#
loop_
_entity_poly.entity_id
_entity_poly.type
_entity_poly.pdbx_seq_one_letter_code
_entity_poly.pdbx_strand_id
1 'polypeptide(L)'
;ERVFPFFNVRFISVNDHYDSFRDDISLLISMSNVYNEFYSRDLAKKIRSSYRTSWANGEFPSGQMAYGYEKDKDNPHQLIPDPVAAPVVKKIFQYFIDGMTYAEIARKLNADGYLCPKAYKLDKAGKANEKSATWTWSGGTVHKILENQYYAGDSVHNQFTNDSWAAQRQKMNQKEEWIIIKNTHEALVSRKDFDEVQEK
;
A
#
# COMPACT_ATOMS: atom_id res chain seq x y z
N GLU A 1 -22.54 11.57 21.95
CA GLU A 1 -23.55 12.52 22.49
C GLU A 1 -24.69 11.82 23.25
N ARG A 2 -25.10 10.59 22.91
CA ARG A 2 -26.21 9.87 23.57
C ARG A 2 -25.76 8.93 24.68
N VAL A 3 -24.54 8.44 24.65
CA VAL A 3 -24.03 7.40 25.56
C VAL A 3 -23.75 7.95 26.95
N PHE A 4 -22.99 9.03 27.06
CA PHE A 4 -22.61 9.59 28.37
C PHE A 4 -23.79 10.12 29.18
N PRO A 5 -24.75 10.89 28.58
CA PRO A 5 -25.95 11.28 29.29
C PRO A 5 -26.82 10.10 29.73
N PHE A 6 -26.89 9.04 28.91
CA PHE A 6 -27.64 7.83 29.25
C PHE A 6 -27.11 7.14 30.50
N PHE A 7 -25.79 7.13 30.70
CA PHE A 7 -25.15 6.57 31.88
C PHE A 7 -24.89 7.58 33.00
N ASN A 8 -25.44 8.81 32.88
CA ASN A 8 -25.25 9.92 33.82
C ASN A 8 -23.74 10.21 34.07
N VAL A 9 -22.92 10.08 33.01
CA VAL A 9 -21.46 10.35 33.06
C VAL A 9 -21.23 11.79 32.61
N ARG A 10 -20.56 12.57 33.46
CA ARG A 10 -20.12 13.91 33.14
C ARG A 10 -18.96 13.89 32.17
N PHE A 11 -19.07 14.60 31.07
CA PHE A 11 -18.02 14.81 30.09
C PHE A 11 -17.60 16.29 30.06
N ILE A 12 -16.30 16.54 30.19
CA ILE A 12 -15.71 17.88 30.15
C ILE A 12 -14.68 17.93 29.03
N SER A 13 -14.87 18.82 28.05
CA SER A 13 -13.85 19.16 27.04
C SER A 13 -13.18 20.46 27.45
N VAL A 14 -11.89 20.37 27.83
CA VAL A 14 -11.12 21.54 28.30
C VAL A 14 -10.85 22.50 27.17
N ASN A 15 -10.52 21.99 25.97
CA ASN A 15 -10.17 22.81 24.81
C ASN A 15 -11.41 23.54 24.22
N ASP A 16 -12.57 22.90 24.27
CA ASP A 16 -13.81 23.44 23.73
C ASP A 16 -14.64 24.19 24.80
N HIS A 17 -14.10 24.28 26.03
CA HIS A 17 -14.77 24.88 27.19
C HIS A 17 -16.21 24.36 27.42
N TYR A 18 -16.42 23.05 27.22
CA TYR A 18 -17.73 22.41 27.31
C TYR A 18 -17.82 21.49 28.53
N ASP A 19 -18.96 21.56 29.23
CA ASP A 19 -19.28 20.70 30.37
C ASP A 19 -20.72 20.16 30.21
N SER A 20 -20.83 18.84 30.02
CA SER A 20 -22.13 18.20 29.76
C SER A 20 -23.19 18.34 30.88
N PHE A 21 -22.79 18.79 32.08
CA PHE A 21 -23.73 19.04 33.20
C PHE A 21 -24.14 20.50 33.30
N ARG A 22 -23.43 21.41 32.68
CA ARG A 22 -23.69 22.85 32.74
C ARG A 22 -24.24 23.41 31.44
N ASP A 23 -23.84 22.83 30.37
CA ASP A 23 -24.17 23.32 29.03
C ASP A 23 -25.15 22.33 28.37
N ASP A 24 -26.29 22.82 27.94
CA ASP A 24 -27.11 22.06 27.01
C ASP A 24 -26.28 21.68 25.78
N ILE A 25 -26.63 20.57 25.12
CA ILE A 25 -25.96 20.13 23.89
C ILE A 25 -25.97 21.30 22.92
N SER A 26 -24.92 22.08 22.97
CA SER A 26 -24.85 23.37 22.31
C SER A 26 -24.93 23.14 20.81
N LEU A 27 -25.75 23.89 20.14
CA LEU A 27 -25.81 23.99 18.69
C LEU A 27 -24.40 24.13 18.08
N LEU A 28 -23.51 24.82 18.80
CA LEU A 28 -22.10 24.99 18.43
C LEU A 28 -21.35 23.71 18.34
N ILE A 29 -21.54 22.73 19.25
CA ILE A 29 -20.86 21.42 19.17
C ILE A 29 -21.38 20.61 18.00
N SER A 30 -22.69 20.61 17.79
CA SER A 30 -23.30 19.93 16.64
C SER A 30 -22.81 20.53 15.32
N MET A 31 -22.71 21.85 15.24
CA MET A 31 -22.16 22.56 14.08
C MET A 31 -20.65 22.24 13.88
N SER A 32 -19.87 22.20 14.96
CA SER A 32 -18.45 21.86 14.89
C SER A 32 -18.25 20.42 14.39
N ASN A 33 -19.07 19.48 14.82
CA ASN A 33 -19.01 18.09 14.34
C ASN A 33 -19.36 18.00 12.84
N VAL A 34 -20.40 18.71 12.40
CA VAL A 34 -20.77 18.79 10.99
C VAL A 34 -19.66 19.44 10.17
N TYR A 35 -19.07 20.54 10.65
CA TYR A 35 -17.96 21.21 10.01
C TYR A 35 -16.75 20.29 9.86
N ASN A 36 -16.36 19.57 10.92
CA ASN A 36 -15.25 18.64 10.91
C ASN A 36 -15.47 17.48 9.92
N GLU A 37 -16.71 17.01 9.79
CA GLU A 37 -17.07 16.00 8.80
C GLU A 37 -16.92 16.54 7.37
N PHE A 38 -17.45 17.73 7.09
CA PHE A 38 -17.29 18.38 5.79
C PHE A 38 -15.83 18.65 5.45
N TYR A 39 -15.06 19.17 6.40
CA TYR A 39 -13.62 19.40 6.24
C TYR A 39 -12.88 18.12 5.89
N SER A 40 -13.15 17.04 6.61
CA SER A 40 -12.53 15.74 6.36
C SER A 40 -12.86 15.19 4.96
N ARG A 41 -14.11 15.35 4.52
CA ARG A 41 -14.55 14.95 3.16
C ARG A 41 -13.89 15.80 2.08
N ASP A 42 -13.80 17.11 2.27
CA ASP A 42 -13.15 18.01 1.31
C ASP A 42 -11.65 17.72 1.21
N LEU A 43 -10.98 17.54 2.34
CA LEU A 43 -9.57 17.14 2.40
C LEU A 43 -9.34 15.80 1.67
N ALA A 44 -10.20 14.81 1.89
CA ALA A 44 -10.11 13.53 1.20
C ALA A 44 -10.27 13.68 -0.33
N LYS A 45 -11.17 14.57 -0.80
CA LYS A 45 -11.30 14.88 -2.23
C LYS A 45 -10.02 15.52 -2.79
N LYS A 46 -9.45 16.49 -2.09
CA LYS A 46 -8.21 17.17 -2.51
C LYS A 46 -7.04 16.19 -2.59
N ILE A 47 -6.88 15.33 -1.60
CA ILE A 47 -5.84 14.29 -1.60
C ILE A 47 -6.02 13.33 -2.78
N ARG A 48 -7.24 12.84 -3.03
CA ARG A 48 -7.52 11.97 -4.19
C ARG A 48 -7.24 12.65 -5.52
N SER A 49 -7.59 13.92 -5.64
CA SER A 49 -7.31 14.71 -6.85
C SER A 49 -5.81 14.86 -7.07
N SER A 50 -5.04 15.17 -6.03
CA SER A 50 -3.58 15.26 -6.08
C SER A 50 -2.96 13.93 -6.51
N TYR A 51 -3.38 12.80 -5.91
CA TYR A 51 -2.90 11.50 -6.34
C TYR A 51 -3.21 11.18 -7.79
N ARG A 52 -4.43 11.48 -8.28
CA ARG A 52 -4.79 11.27 -9.68
C ARG A 52 -3.91 12.07 -10.63
N THR A 53 -3.57 13.32 -10.28
CA THR A 53 -2.66 14.15 -11.05
C THR A 53 -1.25 13.56 -11.08
N SER A 54 -0.70 13.16 -9.94
CA SER A 54 0.61 12.51 -9.87
C SER A 54 0.63 11.21 -10.67
N TRP A 55 -0.41 10.39 -10.56
CA TRP A 55 -0.50 9.15 -11.37
C TRP A 55 -0.53 9.45 -12.87
N ALA A 56 -1.33 10.43 -13.32
CA ALA A 56 -1.39 10.82 -14.73
C ALA A 56 -0.03 11.29 -15.26
N ASN A 57 0.80 11.86 -14.42
CA ASN A 57 2.18 12.26 -14.74
C ASN A 57 3.18 11.08 -14.67
N GLY A 58 2.73 9.86 -14.34
CA GLY A 58 3.62 8.72 -14.15
C GLY A 58 4.47 8.76 -12.89
N GLU A 59 4.17 9.66 -11.96
CA GLU A 59 4.87 9.82 -10.71
C GLU A 59 4.43 8.77 -9.69
N PHE A 60 5.38 8.29 -8.86
CA PHE A 60 5.09 7.48 -7.69
C PHE A 60 4.85 8.42 -6.49
N PRO A 61 3.59 8.69 -6.11
CA PRO A 61 3.30 9.78 -5.16
C PRO A 61 3.79 9.49 -3.75
N SER A 62 3.58 8.31 -3.26
CA SER A 62 4.07 7.82 -1.96
C SER A 62 3.53 6.41 -1.69
N GLY A 63 4.06 5.76 -0.68
CA GLY A 63 3.55 4.47 -0.24
C GLY A 63 4.63 3.39 -0.15
N GLN A 64 4.18 2.15 -0.05
CA GLN A 64 5.05 1.00 -0.01
C GLN A 64 5.42 0.60 -1.44
N MET A 65 6.72 0.63 -1.72
CA MET A 65 7.28 0.19 -3.01
C MET A 65 7.18 -1.34 -3.14
N ALA A 66 7.06 -1.80 -4.38
CA ALA A 66 7.19 -3.22 -4.68
C ALA A 66 8.62 -3.69 -4.38
N TYR A 67 8.77 -4.92 -3.89
CA TYR A 67 10.07 -5.54 -3.67
C TYR A 67 10.84 -5.59 -4.99
N GLY A 68 12.10 -5.18 -4.99
CA GLY A 68 12.90 -5.06 -6.22
C GLY A 68 13.03 -3.63 -6.74
N TYR A 69 12.33 -2.67 -6.13
CA TYR A 69 12.45 -1.25 -6.45
C TYR A 69 12.81 -0.41 -5.24
N GLU A 70 13.45 0.71 -5.49
CA GLU A 70 13.70 1.77 -4.53
C GLU A 70 13.40 3.14 -5.15
N LYS A 71 13.28 4.16 -4.30
CA LYS A 71 13.12 5.53 -4.76
C LYS A 71 14.44 6.08 -5.24
N ASP A 72 14.41 6.80 -6.34
CA ASP A 72 15.55 7.59 -6.77
C ASP A 72 15.87 8.67 -5.70
N LYS A 73 17.14 8.86 -5.42
CA LYS A 73 17.62 9.85 -4.45
C LYS A 73 17.42 11.28 -4.93
N ASP A 74 17.55 11.49 -6.25
CA ASP A 74 17.42 12.79 -6.88
C ASP A 74 15.96 13.13 -7.20
N ASN A 75 15.14 12.12 -7.48
CA ASN A 75 13.70 12.26 -7.73
C ASN A 75 12.89 11.23 -6.92
N PRO A 76 12.41 11.58 -5.71
CA PRO A 76 11.65 10.67 -4.84
C PRO A 76 10.32 10.18 -5.43
N HIS A 77 9.88 10.74 -6.55
CA HIS A 77 8.67 10.33 -7.28
C HIS A 77 8.96 9.31 -8.38
N GLN A 78 10.23 8.96 -8.60
CA GLN A 78 10.65 7.95 -9.56
C GLN A 78 11.13 6.68 -8.87
N LEU A 79 10.77 5.53 -9.45
CA LEU A 79 11.24 4.22 -9.00
C LEU A 79 12.43 3.78 -9.84
N ILE A 80 13.46 3.28 -9.17
CA ILE A 80 14.63 2.68 -9.80
C ILE A 80 14.79 1.24 -9.31
N PRO A 81 15.43 0.34 -10.10
CA PRO A 81 15.73 -1.01 -9.66
C PRO A 81 16.62 -1.04 -8.42
N ASP A 82 16.23 -1.79 -7.41
CA ASP A 82 17.05 -2.05 -6.23
C ASP A 82 18.17 -3.04 -6.59
N PRO A 83 19.46 -2.68 -6.41
CA PRO A 83 20.57 -3.51 -6.86
C PRO A 83 20.63 -4.91 -6.21
N VAL A 84 20.05 -5.09 -5.03
CA VAL A 84 20.04 -6.36 -4.30
C VAL A 84 18.76 -7.14 -4.56
N ALA A 85 17.62 -6.48 -4.52
CA ALA A 85 16.31 -7.14 -4.61
C ALA A 85 15.85 -7.36 -6.06
N ALA A 86 16.20 -6.50 -7.02
CA ALA A 86 15.81 -6.65 -8.42
C ALA A 86 16.30 -7.94 -9.06
N PRO A 87 17.56 -8.41 -8.86
CA PRO A 87 17.99 -9.70 -9.36
C PRO A 87 17.19 -10.89 -8.82
N VAL A 88 16.70 -10.80 -7.58
CA VAL A 88 15.87 -11.85 -6.98
C VAL A 88 14.51 -11.93 -7.67
N VAL A 89 13.91 -10.78 -7.98
CA VAL A 89 12.66 -10.73 -8.75
C VAL A 89 12.83 -11.36 -10.12
N LYS A 90 13.89 -11.00 -10.86
CA LYS A 90 14.20 -11.60 -12.17
C LYS A 90 14.32 -13.12 -12.09
N LYS A 91 14.98 -13.65 -11.05
CA LYS A 91 15.08 -15.10 -10.80
C LYS A 91 13.72 -15.75 -10.55
N ILE A 92 12.84 -15.10 -9.78
CA ILE A 92 11.49 -15.61 -9.51
C ILE A 92 10.71 -15.81 -10.81
N PHE A 93 10.74 -14.84 -11.71
CA PHE A 93 10.08 -14.94 -13.01
C PHE A 93 10.71 -16.04 -13.86
N GLN A 94 12.04 -16.12 -13.92
CA GLN A 94 12.73 -17.16 -14.68
C GLN A 94 12.40 -18.56 -14.18
N TYR A 95 12.44 -18.80 -12.86
CA TYR A 95 12.11 -20.10 -12.29
C TYR A 95 10.67 -20.52 -12.58
N PHE A 96 9.73 -19.57 -12.60
CA PHE A 96 8.36 -19.86 -12.94
C PHE A 96 8.19 -20.19 -14.44
N ILE A 97 8.86 -19.46 -15.34
CA ILE A 97 8.92 -19.73 -16.77
C ILE A 97 9.51 -21.14 -17.02
N ASP A 98 10.54 -21.52 -16.29
CA ASP A 98 11.20 -22.84 -16.33
C ASP A 98 10.30 -23.96 -15.76
N GLY A 99 9.09 -23.65 -15.28
CA GLY A 99 8.06 -24.62 -14.84
C GLY A 99 8.07 -24.96 -13.37
N MET A 100 8.78 -24.20 -12.52
CA MET A 100 8.72 -24.40 -11.07
C MET A 100 7.42 -23.85 -10.49
N THR A 101 6.88 -24.55 -9.51
CA THR A 101 5.70 -24.10 -8.75
C THR A 101 6.08 -22.98 -7.76
N TYR A 102 5.09 -22.19 -7.33
CA TYR A 102 5.28 -21.12 -6.33
C TYR A 102 5.95 -21.62 -5.05
N ALA A 103 5.61 -22.84 -4.61
CA ALA A 103 6.17 -23.45 -3.41
C ALA A 103 7.63 -23.89 -3.58
N GLU A 104 7.99 -24.39 -4.74
CA GLU A 104 9.36 -24.77 -5.08
C GLU A 104 10.26 -23.55 -5.18
N ILE A 105 9.80 -22.49 -5.84
CA ILE A 105 10.50 -21.22 -5.91
C ILE A 105 10.76 -20.67 -4.50
N ALA A 106 9.74 -20.64 -3.65
CA ALA A 106 9.87 -20.17 -2.28
C ALA A 106 10.91 -21.00 -1.48
N ARG A 107 10.88 -22.34 -1.60
CA ARG A 107 11.85 -23.23 -0.94
C ARG A 107 13.26 -22.95 -1.43
N LYS A 108 13.44 -22.77 -2.74
CA LYS A 108 14.74 -22.48 -3.35
C LYS A 108 15.31 -21.15 -2.88
N LEU A 109 14.49 -20.08 -2.87
CA LEU A 109 14.89 -18.76 -2.37
C LEU A 109 15.30 -18.80 -0.88
N ASN A 110 14.59 -19.60 -0.07
CA ASN A 110 14.95 -19.82 1.34
C ASN A 110 16.26 -20.60 1.49
N ALA A 111 16.47 -21.63 0.69
CA ALA A 111 17.71 -22.41 0.69
C ALA A 111 18.92 -21.57 0.24
N ASP A 112 18.73 -20.69 -0.74
CA ASP A 112 19.76 -19.77 -1.24
C ASP A 112 20.00 -18.58 -0.27
N GLY A 113 19.26 -18.46 0.82
CA GLY A 113 19.43 -17.42 1.85
C GLY A 113 18.91 -16.04 1.48
N TYR A 114 18.07 -15.91 0.44
CA TYR A 114 17.48 -14.63 0.09
C TYR A 114 16.45 -14.18 1.12
N LEU A 115 16.56 -12.93 1.58
CA LEU A 115 15.57 -12.33 2.49
C LEU A 115 14.23 -12.13 1.78
N CYS A 116 13.13 -12.55 2.42
CA CYS A 116 11.81 -12.27 1.91
C CYS A 116 11.49 -10.75 1.98
N PRO A 117 10.55 -10.23 1.20
CA PRO A 117 10.28 -8.78 1.10
C PRO A 117 10.13 -8.07 2.43
N LYS A 118 9.47 -8.72 3.39
CA LYS A 118 9.23 -8.16 4.72
C LYS A 118 10.50 -8.09 5.55
N ALA A 119 11.33 -9.14 5.53
CA ALA A 119 12.61 -9.17 6.22
C ALA A 119 13.60 -8.18 5.60
N TYR A 120 13.70 -8.16 4.28
CA TYR A 120 14.53 -7.23 3.52
C TYR A 120 14.23 -5.78 3.82
N LYS A 121 12.94 -5.41 3.91
CA LYS A 121 12.53 -4.04 4.25
C LYS A 121 13.04 -3.60 5.63
N LEU A 122 13.00 -4.48 6.63
CA LEU A 122 13.51 -4.17 7.96
C LEU A 122 15.04 -4.12 8.00
N ASP A 123 15.68 -5.02 7.28
CA ASP A 123 17.14 -5.07 7.17
C ASP A 123 17.66 -3.78 6.54
N LYS A 124 17.10 -3.37 5.40
CA LYS A 124 17.43 -2.10 4.71
C LYS A 124 17.19 -0.87 5.58
N ALA A 125 16.20 -0.92 6.48
CA ALA A 125 15.90 0.16 7.42
C ALA A 125 16.78 0.15 8.68
N GLY A 126 17.71 -0.81 8.84
CA GLY A 126 18.52 -0.99 10.04
C GLY A 126 17.70 -1.40 11.28
N LYS A 127 16.50 -1.98 11.06
CA LYS A 127 15.55 -2.40 12.10
C LYS A 127 15.37 -3.91 12.16
N ALA A 128 16.30 -4.66 11.58
CA ALA A 128 16.30 -6.12 11.67
C ALA A 128 16.39 -6.57 13.13
N ASN A 129 15.64 -7.60 13.49
CA ASN A 129 15.62 -8.18 14.83
C ASN A 129 15.47 -9.72 14.73
N GLU A 130 15.62 -10.42 15.86
CA GLU A 130 15.51 -11.88 15.92
C GLU A 130 14.21 -12.41 15.29
N LYS A 131 13.09 -11.71 15.50
CA LYS A 131 11.80 -12.09 14.90
C LYS A 131 11.79 -11.93 13.38
N SER A 132 12.45 -10.90 12.85
CA SER A 132 12.53 -10.71 11.39
C SER A 132 13.43 -11.75 10.71
N ALA A 133 14.42 -12.28 11.42
CA ALA A 133 15.30 -13.35 10.94
C ALA A 133 14.55 -14.68 10.72
N THR A 134 13.41 -14.90 11.37
CA THR A 134 12.59 -16.10 11.17
C THR A 134 11.63 -16.02 9.98
N TRP A 135 11.50 -14.86 9.34
CA TRP A 135 10.60 -14.70 8.21
C TRP A 135 11.20 -15.26 6.93
N THR A 136 10.43 -16.12 6.29
CA THR A 136 10.85 -16.84 5.10
C THR A 136 9.94 -16.53 3.91
N TRP A 137 10.40 -16.87 2.71
CA TRP A 137 9.58 -16.86 1.52
C TRP A 137 8.46 -17.90 1.64
N SER A 138 7.30 -17.54 1.12
CA SER A 138 6.14 -18.43 0.99
C SER A 138 5.65 -18.42 -0.45
N GLY A 139 4.98 -19.49 -0.88
CA GLY A 139 4.37 -19.55 -2.21
C GLY A 139 3.41 -18.40 -2.49
N GLY A 140 2.64 -17.94 -1.46
CA GLY A 140 1.76 -16.80 -1.61
C GLY A 140 2.50 -15.45 -1.81
N THR A 141 3.72 -15.31 -1.29
CA THR A 141 4.55 -14.13 -1.57
C THR A 141 5.08 -14.16 -3.00
N VAL A 142 5.51 -15.33 -3.48
CA VAL A 142 5.96 -15.54 -4.86
C VAL A 142 4.83 -15.25 -5.84
N HIS A 143 3.64 -15.81 -5.61
CA HIS A 143 2.45 -15.57 -6.43
C HIS A 143 2.12 -14.07 -6.57
N LYS A 144 2.09 -13.32 -5.45
CA LYS A 144 1.85 -11.88 -5.47
C LYS A 144 2.90 -11.10 -6.27
N ILE A 145 4.14 -11.57 -6.29
CA ILE A 145 5.20 -10.95 -7.10
C ILE A 145 4.92 -11.22 -8.58
N LEU A 146 4.61 -12.45 -8.96
CA LEU A 146 4.37 -12.82 -10.35
C LEU A 146 3.13 -12.14 -10.97
N GLU A 147 2.08 -11.84 -10.17
CA GLU A 147 0.89 -11.11 -10.62
C GLU A 147 1.08 -9.58 -10.71
N ASN A 148 2.15 -9.04 -10.16
CA ASN A 148 2.27 -7.60 -10.01
C ASN A 148 2.79 -6.91 -11.26
N GLN A 149 1.95 -6.16 -11.95
CA GLN A 149 2.26 -5.43 -13.18
C GLN A 149 3.37 -4.37 -13.05
N TYR A 150 3.70 -3.96 -11.81
CA TYR A 150 4.85 -3.09 -11.58
C TYR A 150 6.14 -3.65 -12.17
N TYR A 151 6.32 -4.97 -12.18
CA TYR A 151 7.54 -5.57 -12.71
C TYR A 151 7.67 -5.48 -14.23
N ALA A 152 6.56 -5.26 -14.94
CA ALA A 152 6.53 -4.94 -16.37
C ALA A 152 6.69 -3.44 -16.68
N GLY A 153 6.95 -2.60 -15.65
CA GLY A 153 7.11 -1.16 -15.76
C GLY A 153 5.83 -0.34 -15.72
N ASP A 154 4.69 -0.95 -15.39
CA ASP A 154 3.40 -0.29 -15.32
C ASP A 154 3.05 0.07 -13.86
N SER A 155 2.43 1.21 -13.65
CA SER A 155 1.82 1.57 -12.37
C SER A 155 0.33 1.26 -12.37
N VAL A 156 -0.15 0.57 -11.34
CA VAL A 156 -1.56 0.21 -11.18
C VAL A 156 -2.11 0.86 -9.93
N HIS A 157 -3.10 1.70 -10.10
CA HIS A 157 -3.72 2.48 -9.02
C HIS A 157 -5.22 2.21 -8.94
N ASN A 158 -5.85 2.73 -7.88
CA ASN A 158 -7.28 2.57 -7.62
C ASN A 158 -7.75 1.12 -7.51
N GLN A 159 -6.87 0.21 -7.08
CA GLN A 159 -7.23 -1.21 -6.88
C GLN A 159 -8.17 -1.41 -5.68
N PHE A 160 -8.09 -0.53 -4.69
CA PHE A 160 -8.87 -0.62 -3.46
C PHE A 160 -9.54 0.70 -3.13
N THR A 161 -10.75 0.61 -2.58
CA THR A 161 -11.49 1.74 -2.04
C THR A 161 -12.05 1.42 -0.65
N ASN A 162 -12.34 2.47 0.12
CA ASN A 162 -13.09 2.37 1.36
C ASN A 162 -14.49 2.93 1.10
N ASP A 163 -15.53 2.19 1.46
CA ASP A 163 -16.93 2.63 1.31
C ASP A 163 -17.25 3.87 2.15
N SER A 164 -16.52 4.06 3.27
CA SER A 164 -16.59 5.28 4.07
C SER A 164 -15.22 5.55 4.74
N TRP A 165 -15.02 6.76 5.24
CA TRP A 165 -13.84 7.13 6.03
C TRP A 165 -13.74 6.30 7.33
N ALA A 166 -14.86 5.81 7.86
CA ALA A 166 -14.94 4.97 9.05
C ALA A 166 -14.81 3.47 8.74
N ALA A 167 -14.77 3.08 7.46
CA ALA A 167 -14.65 1.67 7.09
C ALA A 167 -13.26 1.14 7.45
N GLN A 168 -13.23 0.11 8.29
CA GLN A 168 -11.99 -0.57 8.69
C GLN A 168 -11.46 -1.53 7.61
N ARG A 169 -12.27 -1.88 6.61
CA ARG A 169 -11.92 -2.82 5.56
C ARG A 169 -11.95 -2.14 4.20
N GLN A 170 -10.90 -2.36 3.45
CA GLN A 170 -10.83 -1.99 2.05
C GLN A 170 -11.59 -2.99 1.20
N LYS A 171 -12.33 -2.48 0.22
CA LYS A 171 -12.97 -3.28 -0.82
C LYS A 171 -12.13 -3.19 -2.09
N MET A 172 -11.94 -4.33 -2.76
CA MET A 172 -11.28 -4.36 -4.05
C MET A 172 -12.22 -3.83 -5.11
N ASN A 173 -11.76 -2.89 -5.92
CA ASN A 173 -12.48 -2.35 -7.06
C ASN A 173 -12.49 -3.35 -8.22
N GLN A 174 -13.46 -3.23 -9.11
CA GLN A 174 -13.48 -4.01 -10.35
C GLN A 174 -12.28 -3.61 -11.22
N LYS A 175 -11.76 -4.55 -12.02
CA LYS A 175 -10.55 -4.32 -12.83
C LYS A 175 -10.71 -3.15 -13.83
N GLU A 176 -11.94 -2.90 -14.27
CA GLU A 176 -12.32 -1.80 -15.17
C GLU A 176 -12.14 -0.41 -14.52
N GLU A 177 -12.16 -0.37 -13.19
CA GLU A 177 -11.95 0.87 -12.41
C GLU A 177 -10.47 1.13 -12.10
N TRP A 178 -9.60 0.17 -12.39
CA TRP A 178 -8.17 0.33 -12.14
C TRP A 178 -7.56 1.34 -13.09
N ILE A 179 -6.70 2.19 -12.57
CA ILE A 179 -5.96 3.17 -13.36
C ILE A 179 -4.59 2.57 -13.65
N ILE A 180 -4.38 2.12 -14.88
CA ILE A 180 -3.12 1.51 -15.33
C ILE A 180 -2.39 2.53 -16.21
N ILE A 181 -1.19 2.90 -15.79
CA ILE A 181 -0.32 3.80 -16.53
C ILE A 181 0.92 3.02 -16.93
N LYS A 182 1.12 2.92 -18.25
CA LYS A 182 2.19 2.11 -18.83
C LYS A 182 3.52 2.84 -18.82
N ASN A 183 4.61 2.07 -18.63
CA ASN A 183 6.00 2.53 -18.77
C ASN A 183 6.33 3.74 -17.87
N THR A 184 5.89 3.70 -16.61
CA THR A 184 6.16 4.76 -15.63
C THR A 184 7.56 4.65 -15.01
N HIS A 185 8.19 3.49 -15.08
CA HIS A 185 9.50 3.22 -14.50
C HIS A 185 10.20 2.06 -15.26
N GLU A 186 11.47 1.85 -14.97
CA GLU A 186 12.25 0.77 -15.58
C GLU A 186 11.66 -0.60 -15.24
N ALA A 187 11.34 -1.38 -16.26
CA ALA A 187 10.81 -2.73 -16.09
C ALA A 187 11.93 -3.69 -15.61
N LEU A 188 11.63 -4.52 -14.61
CA LEU A 188 12.55 -5.61 -14.19
C LEU A 188 12.43 -6.84 -15.09
N VAL A 189 11.27 -7.03 -15.70
CA VAL A 189 10.94 -8.18 -16.54
C VAL A 189 10.37 -7.68 -17.86
N SER A 190 10.70 -8.37 -18.96
CA SER A 190 10.14 -8.01 -20.25
C SER A 190 8.61 -8.21 -20.24
N ARG A 191 7.88 -7.39 -21.00
CA ARG A 191 6.43 -7.56 -21.11
C ARG A 191 6.05 -8.94 -21.61
N LYS A 192 6.81 -9.48 -22.54
CA LYS A 192 6.61 -10.84 -23.07
C LYS A 192 6.68 -11.89 -21.96
N ASP A 193 7.71 -11.84 -21.12
CA ASP A 193 7.89 -12.80 -20.04
C ASP A 193 6.81 -12.61 -18.97
N PHE A 194 6.40 -11.37 -18.70
CA PHE A 194 5.30 -11.09 -17.79
C PHE A 194 3.98 -11.68 -18.31
N ASP A 195 3.65 -11.44 -19.58
CA ASP A 195 2.40 -11.94 -20.19
C ASP A 195 2.41 -13.48 -20.23
N GLU A 196 3.55 -14.13 -20.55
CA GLU A 196 3.70 -15.58 -20.50
C GLU A 196 3.42 -16.14 -19.10
N VAL A 197 3.86 -15.43 -18.06
CA VAL A 197 3.61 -15.83 -16.65
C VAL A 197 2.12 -15.69 -16.29
N GLN A 198 1.39 -14.71 -16.85
CA GLN A 198 -0.04 -14.54 -16.59
C GLN A 198 -0.91 -15.59 -17.29
N GLU A 199 -0.43 -16.20 -18.39
CA GLU A 199 -1.12 -17.24 -19.14
C GLU A 199 -0.99 -18.64 -18.51
N LYS A 200 0.01 -18.85 -17.65
CA LYS A 200 0.29 -20.12 -16.93
C LYS A 200 -0.43 -20.19 -15.59
#